data_2da9f62462cd852b96aab26596918194
#
_entry.id   2da9f62462cd852b96aab26596918194
#
_cell.length_a   1.000
_cell.length_b   1.000
_cell.length_c   1.000
_cell.angle_alpha   90.00
_cell.angle_beta   90.00
_cell.angle_gamma   90.00
#
_symmetry.space_group_name_H-M   'P 1'
#
loop_
_entity.id
_entity.type
_entity.pdbx_description
1 polymer ?
#
loop_
_entity_poly.entity_id
_entity_poly.type
_entity_poly.pdbx_seq_one_letter_code
_entity_poly.pdbx_strand_id
1 'polypeptide(L)'
;MIRINLTRKDLINSIYMQIGFSKNISENLIDDFFLTIIECLKSEKKIKLTKFGTLSVRNKKSRIGRNPLTKEEKVISNRDVVLFKASKEFKDLV
;
A
#
# COMPACT_ATOMS: atom_id res chain seq x y z
N MET A 1 6.49 -10.88 21.67
CA MET A 1 6.53 -9.83 20.62
C MET A 1 5.15 -9.20 20.48
N ILE A 2 5.07 -7.91 20.76
CA ILE A 2 3.81 -7.18 20.64
C ILE A 2 3.62 -6.77 19.18
N ARG A 3 2.51 -7.17 18.59
CA ARG A 3 2.16 -6.81 17.23
C ARG A 3 1.25 -5.59 17.25
N ILE A 4 1.69 -4.51 16.61
CA ILE A 4 0.89 -3.29 16.51
C ILE A 4 0.25 -3.24 15.14
N ASN A 5 -1.09 -3.27 15.10
CA ASN A 5 -1.85 -3.08 13.88
C ASN A 5 -2.51 -1.70 13.94
N LEU A 6 -2.19 -0.86 12.94
CA LEU A 6 -2.84 0.44 12.81
C LEU A 6 -4.06 0.30 11.90
N THR A 7 -5.22 0.63 12.43
CA THR A 7 -6.46 0.61 11.68
C THR A 7 -6.77 2.00 11.11
N ARG A 8 -7.72 2.07 10.18
CA ARG A 8 -8.24 3.34 9.67
C ARG A 8 -8.70 4.25 10.82
N LYS A 9 -9.37 3.68 11.81
CA LYS A 9 -9.84 4.40 12.99
C LYS A 9 -8.70 5.01 13.79
N ASP A 10 -7.59 4.29 13.94
CA ASP A 10 -6.40 4.79 14.64
C ASP A 10 -5.78 5.99 13.91
N LEU A 11 -5.72 5.94 12.57
CA LEU A 11 -5.23 7.05 11.76
C LEU A 11 -6.12 8.28 11.88
N ILE A 12 -7.42 8.10 11.87
CA ILE A 12 -8.38 9.19 12.05
C ILE A 12 -8.21 9.85 13.40
N ASN A 13 -8.07 9.06 14.47
CA ASN A 13 -7.85 9.56 15.82
C ASN A 13 -6.53 10.32 15.92
N SER A 14 -5.46 9.83 15.29
CA SER A 14 -4.16 10.52 15.25
C SER A 14 -4.27 11.90 14.63
N ILE A 15 -4.94 12.02 13.50
CA ILE A 15 -5.14 13.31 12.83
C ILE A 15 -6.00 14.23 13.69
N TYR A 16 -7.06 13.70 14.27
CA TYR A 16 -7.91 14.46 15.17
C TYR A 16 -7.14 15.04 16.34
N MET A 17 -6.30 14.23 16.99
CA MET A 17 -5.53 14.63 18.17
C MET A 17 -4.38 15.58 17.85
N GLN A 18 -3.70 15.39 16.72
CA GLN A 18 -2.50 16.15 16.40
C GLN A 18 -2.76 17.43 15.61
N ILE A 19 -3.72 17.42 14.72
CA ILE A 19 -3.99 18.55 13.82
C ILE A 19 -5.16 19.39 14.31
N GLY A 20 -6.05 18.81 15.11
CA GLY A 20 -7.18 19.53 15.68
C GLY A 20 -8.39 19.66 14.77
N PHE A 21 -8.44 18.90 13.65
CA PHE A 21 -9.63 18.83 12.83
C PHE A 21 -10.72 18.01 13.51
N SER A 22 -11.99 18.27 13.14
CA SER A 22 -13.09 17.45 13.61
C SER A 22 -12.92 16.01 13.14
N LYS A 23 -13.58 15.06 13.81
CA LYS A 23 -13.52 13.64 13.42
C LYS A 23 -14.04 13.43 12.00
N ASN A 24 -15.10 14.13 11.59
CA ASN A 24 -15.63 14.04 10.24
C ASN A 24 -14.64 14.51 9.19
N ILE A 25 -13.97 15.64 9.43
CA ILE A 25 -12.95 16.15 8.52
C ILE A 25 -11.76 15.21 8.47
N SER A 26 -11.32 14.68 9.61
CA SER A 26 -10.22 13.73 9.69
C SER A 26 -10.51 12.44 8.94
N GLU A 27 -11.75 11.93 9.06
CA GLU A 27 -12.20 10.75 8.34
C GLU A 27 -12.21 10.99 6.83
N ASN A 28 -12.74 12.11 6.37
CA ASN A 28 -12.76 12.46 4.95
C ASN A 28 -11.34 12.62 4.39
N LEU A 29 -10.43 13.21 5.15
CA LEU A 29 -9.03 13.35 4.76
C LEU A 29 -8.37 12.00 4.52
N ILE A 30 -8.55 11.06 5.42
CA ILE A 30 -7.98 9.72 5.31
C ILE A 30 -8.57 8.99 4.10
N ASP A 31 -9.88 9.04 3.93
CA ASP A 31 -10.56 8.37 2.82
C ASP A 31 -10.13 8.97 1.47
N ASP A 32 -10.06 10.30 1.37
CA ASP A 32 -9.62 10.98 0.15
C ASP A 32 -8.16 10.68 -0.16
N PHE A 33 -7.32 10.60 0.86
CA PHE A 33 -5.91 10.26 0.68
C PHE A 33 -5.73 8.88 0.04
N PHE A 34 -6.39 7.87 0.59
CA PHE A 34 -6.29 6.52 0.05
C PHE A 34 -6.94 6.39 -1.33
N LEU A 35 -8.07 7.07 -1.55
CA LEU A 35 -8.72 7.08 -2.85
C LEU A 35 -7.83 7.71 -3.91
N THR A 36 -7.15 8.81 -3.58
CA THR A 36 -6.21 9.48 -4.48
C THR A 36 -5.06 8.54 -4.86
N ILE A 37 -4.52 7.80 -3.89
CA ILE A 37 -3.47 6.80 -4.17
C ILE A 37 -3.98 5.74 -5.14
N ILE A 38 -5.18 5.21 -4.91
CA ILE A 38 -5.77 4.18 -5.76
C ILE A 38 -5.96 4.71 -7.19
N GLU A 39 -6.50 5.90 -7.34
CA GLU A 39 -6.73 6.52 -8.65
C GLU A 39 -5.42 6.79 -9.39
N CYS A 40 -4.41 7.27 -8.70
CA CYS A 40 -3.08 7.48 -9.29
C CYS A 40 -2.46 6.16 -9.76
N LEU A 41 -2.60 5.10 -8.98
CA LEU A 41 -2.09 3.78 -9.36
C LEU A 41 -2.83 3.21 -10.57
N LYS A 42 -4.12 3.48 -10.70
CA LYS A 42 -4.91 3.02 -11.85
C LYS A 42 -4.52 3.74 -13.14
N SER A 43 -4.30 5.05 -13.09
CA SER A 43 -4.03 5.87 -14.25
C SER A 43 -2.54 5.92 -14.61
N GLU A 44 -1.68 6.19 -13.62
CA GLU A 44 -0.25 6.41 -13.83
C GLU A 44 0.61 5.17 -13.57
N LYS A 45 0.06 4.15 -12.93
CA LYS A 45 0.77 2.92 -12.54
C LYS A 45 1.90 3.13 -11.54
N LYS A 46 2.09 4.34 -11.06
CA LYS A 46 3.16 4.68 -10.13
C LYS A 46 2.82 5.96 -9.37
N ILE A 47 3.11 5.96 -8.07
CA ILE A 47 3.00 7.16 -7.24
C ILE A 47 4.22 7.23 -6.32
N LYS A 48 4.89 8.38 -6.32
CA LYS A 48 6.03 8.63 -5.44
C LYS A 48 5.62 9.55 -4.30
N LEU A 49 5.75 9.05 -3.08
CA LEU A 49 5.56 9.84 -1.86
C LEU A 49 6.93 10.25 -1.36
N THR A 50 7.24 11.53 -1.48
CA THR A 50 8.55 12.09 -1.11
C THR A 50 8.90 11.74 0.34
N LYS A 51 10.13 11.26 0.56
CA LYS A 51 10.67 10.85 1.86
C LYS A 51 10.00 9.61 2.47
N PHE A 52 9.04 9.01 1.78
CA PHE A 52 8.39 7.79 2.25
C PHE A 52 8.73 6.60 1.35
N GLY A 53 8.33 6.67 0.11
CA GLY A 53 8.59 5.58 -0.83
C GLY A 53 7.79 5.72 -2.11
N THR A 54 7.84 4.67 -2.91
CA THR A 54 7.15 4.62 -4.19
C THR A 54 6.25 3.39 -4.23
N LEU A 55 4.98 3.60 -4.57
CA LEU A 55 4.03 2.54 -4.89
C LEU A 55 3.95 2.40 -6.40
N SER A 56 4.01 1.18 -6.90
CA SER A 56 3.91 0.93 -8.34
C SER A 56 3.07 -0.30 -8.60
N VAL A 57 2.43 -0.32 -9.77
CA VAL A 57 1.68 -1.48 -10.24
C VAL A 57 2.53 -2.20 -11.27
N ARG A 58 2.76 -3.48 -11.06
CA ARG A 58 3.51 -4.33 -11.96
C ARG A 58 2.65 -5.48 -12.43
N ASN A 59 2.62 -5.70 -13.74
CA ASN A 59 1.94 -6.85 -14.31
C ASN A 59 2.87 -8.06 -14.27
N LYS A 60 2.41 -9.12 -13.64
CA LYS A 60 3.11 -10.41 -13.65
C LYS A 60 2.46 -11.30 -14.70
N LYS A 61 3.26 -11.70 -15.69
CA LYS A 61 2.80 -12.59 -16.75
C LYS A 61 2.43 -13.95 -16.19
N SER A 62 1.50 -14.63 -16.85
CA SER A 62 1.14 -16.00 -16.50
C SER A 62 2.38 -16.89 -16.57
N ARG A 63 2.45 -17.83 -15.64
CA ARG A 63 3.56 -18.79 -15.58
C ARG A 63 3.07 -20.12 -15.06
N ILE A 64 3.84 -21.17 -15.29
CA ILE A 64 3.58 -22.49 -14.75
C ILE A 64 4.34 -22.60 -13.42
N GLY A 65 3.58 -22.71 -12.33
CA GLY A 65 4.14 -22.97 -11.00
C GLY A 65 4.15 -24.46 -10.73
N ARG A 66 5.17 -24.94 -10.02
CA ARG A 66 5.31 -26.34 -9.64
C ARG A 66 5.40 -26.47 -8.13
N ASN A 67 4.54 -27.33 -7.56
CA ASN A 67 4.64 -27.65 -6.14
C ASN A 67 5.81 -28.61 -5.92
N PRO A 68 6.82 -28.26 -5.11
CA PRO A 68 7.99 -29.12 -4.91
C PRO A 68 7.68 -30.43 -4.17
N LEU A 69 6.57 -30.50 -3.42
CA LEU A 69 6.18 -31.69 -2.67
C LEU A 69 5.38 -32.68 -3.53
N THR A 70 4.40 -32.18 -4.29
CA THR A 70 3.50 -33.03 -5.10
C THR A 70 3.92 -33.10 -6.55
N LYS A 71 4.80 -32.22 -6.97
CA LYS A 71 5.25 -32.06 -8.37
C LYS A 71 4.09 -31.71 -9.33
N GLU A 72 2.97 -31.25 -8.79
CA GLU A 72 1.86 -30.77 -9.59
C GLU A 72 2.19 -29.43 -10.24
N GLU A 73 1.83 -29.30 -11.51
CA GLU A 73 1.96 -28.04 -12.25
C GLU A 73 0.64 -27.28 -12.16
N LYS A 74 0.73 -26.00 -11.79
CA LYS A 74 -0.41 -25.09 -11.79
C LYS A 74 -0.10 -23.88 -12.65
N VAL A 75 -1.06 -23.50 -13.50
CA VAL A 75 -0.95 -22.25 -14.24
C VAL A 75 -1.29 -21.10 -13.31
N ILE A 76 -0.32 -20.22 -13.10
CA ILE A 76 -0.53 -18.97 -12.35
C ILE A 76 -0.91 -17.92 -13.38
N SER A 77 -2.16 -17.41 -13.27
CA SER A 77 -2.68 -16.45 -14.24
C SER A 77 -1.97 -15.09 -14.17
N ASN A 78 -2.02 -14.37 -15.28
CA ASN A 78 -1.57 -12.99 -15.40
C ASN A 78 -2.32 -12.12 -14.38
N ARG A 79 -1.60 -11.28 -13.64
CA ARG A 79 -2.18 -10.41 -12.62
C ARG A 79 -1.36 -9.15 -12.40
N ASP A 80 -2.02 -8.10 -11.95
CA ASP A 80 -1.37 -6.89 -11.49
C ASP A 80 -1.09 -6.99 -9.99
N VAL A 81 0.09 -6.56 -9.59
CA VAL A 81 0.48 -6.51 -8.18
C VAL A 81 0.96 -5.11 -7.83
N VAL A 82 0.68 -4.69 -6.61
CA VAL A 82 1.16 -3.41 -6.08
C VAL A 82 2.45 -3.67 -5.31
N LEU A 83 3.50 -2.95 -5.69
CA LEU A 83 4.81 -3.05 -5.05
C LEU A 83 5.12 -1.76 -4.32
N PHE A 84 5.76 -1.87 -3.16
CA PHE A 84 6.21 -0.73 -2.38
C PHE A 84 7.73 -0.76 -2.26
N LYS A 85 8.37 0.37 -2.61
CA LYS A 85 9.82 0.55 -2.42
C LYS A 85 10.05 1.74 -1.51
N ALA A 86 10.62 1.50 -0.33
CA ALA A 86 10.93 2.56 0.62
C ALA A 86 12.00 3.49 0.07
N SER A 87 11.85 4.80 0.34
CA SER A 87 12.87 5.78 -0.03
C SER A 87 14.09 5.63 0.85
N LYS A 88 15.22 6.19 0.40
CA LYS A 88 16.45 6.18 1.19
C LYS A 88 16.26 6.93 2.51
N GLU A 89 15.59 8.07 2.46
CA GLU A 89 15.31 8.87 3.66
C GLU A 89 14.47 8.10 4.66
N PHE A 90 13.48 7.36 4.20
CA PHE A 90 12.65 6.53 5.05
C PHE A 90 13.44 5.40 5.71
N LYS A 91 14.31 4.74 4.93
CA LYS A 91 15.18 3.68 5.44
C LYS A 91 16.15 4.20 6.51
N ASP A 92 16.67 5.40 6.30
CA ASP A 92 17.62 6.02 7.24
C ASP A 92 16.96 6.40 8.56
N LEU A 93 15.64 6.67 8.55
CA LEU A 93 14.87 7.01 9.76
C LEU A 93 14.50 5.79 10.60
N VAL A 94 14.51 4.61 10.02
CA VAL A 94 14.15 3.35 10.69
C VAL A 94 15.43 2.54 11.11
#